data_26934803ec0d04687f312d3b92a628b6
#
_entry.id   26934803ec0d04687f312d3b92a628b6
#
_cell.length_a   1.000
_cell.length_b   1.000
_cell.length_c   1.000
_cell.angle_alpha   90.00
_cell.angle_beta   90.00
_cell.angle_gamma   90.00
#
_symmetry.space_group_name_H-M   'P 1'
#
loop_
_entity.id
_entity.type
_entity.pdbx_description
1 polymer ?
#
loop_
_entity_poly.entity_id
_entity_poly.type
_entity_poly.pdbx_seq_one_letter_code
_entity_poly.pdbx_strand_id
1 'polypeptide(L)'
;MKEIKLTEKYIQGFMAASEDMASLNNSANQDQPDAKVQARAEAVAKRNGFASLAEYEDVGMNISIIMTGIDPQTKKFAEPPEQIRKQIAAVKADKSVPEGEKKDTLEEFEAALKTARPIQFKENIALVLKYFDKLTPLMQEDMDPRPGD
;
A
#
# COMPACT_ATOMS: atom_id res chain seq x y z
N MET A 1 -7.18 2.29 -9.65
CA MET A 1 -6.94 3.07 -8.43
C MET A 1 -7.27 4.52 -8.67
N LYS A 2 -7.93 5.16 -7.74
CA LYS A 2 -8.24 6.59 -7.79
C LYS A 2 -7.25 7.36 -6.93
N GLU A 3 -6.50 8.29 -7.52
CA GLU A 3 -5.66 9.19 -6.74
C GLU A 3 -6.53 10.24 -6.06
N ILE A 4 -6.32 10.43 -4.77
CA ILE A 4 -7.06 11.40 -3.97
C ILE A 4 -6.10 12.27 -3.17
N LYS A 5 -6.53 13.49 -2.87
CA LYS A 5 -5.79 14.37 -1.99
C LYS A 5 -5.99 13.91 -0.55
N LEU A 6 -4.92 13.46 0.09
CA LEU A 6 -4.96 13.03 1.48
C LEU A 6 -5.05 14.23 2.42
N THR A 7 -5.67 14.01 3.58
CA THR A 7 -5.72 14.98 4.67
C THR A 7 -5.24 14.30 5.94
N GLU A 8 -4.90 15.06 6.98
CA GLU A 8 -4.55 14.48 8.27
C GLU A 8 -5.70 13.63 8.82
N LYS A 9 -6.94 14.09 8.62
CA LYS A 9 -8.15 13.35 9.03
C LYS A 9 -8.23 11.99 8.34
N TYR A 10 -7.93 11.91 7.03
CA TYR A 10 -7.91 10.65 6.29
C TYR A 10 -6.84 9.70 6.84
N ILE A 11 -5.64 10.21 7.10
CA ILE A 11 -4.55 9.37 7.62
C ILE A 11 -4.87 8.87 9.02
N GLN A 12 -5.35 9.73 9.91
CA GLN A 12 -5.73 9.35 11.27
C GLN A 12 -6.89 8.35 11.26
N GLY A 13 -7.90 8.59 10.41
CA GLY A 13 -9.02 7.68 10.23
C GLY A 13 -8.57 6.33 9.67
N PHE A 14 -7.64 6.33 8.72
CA PHE A 14 -7.06 5.11 8.16
C PHE A 14 -6.33 4.29 9.24
N MET A 15 -5.52 4.92 10.07
CA MET A 15 -4.83 4.23 11.16
C MET A 15 -5.80 3.60 12.15
N ALA A 16 -6.82 4.34 12.58
CA ALA A 16 -7.85 3.83 13.49
C ALA A 16 -8.65 2.69 12.86
N ALA A 17 -9.06 2.85 11.61
CA ALA A 17 -9.81 1.82 10.89
C ALA A 17 -8.96 0.56 10.68
N SER A 18 -7.67 0.70 10.40
CA SER A 18 -6.76 -0.44 10.22
C SER A 18 -6.64 -1.28 11.49
N GLU A 19 -6.57 -0.65 12.65
CA GLU A 19 -6.57 -1.36 13.94
C GLU A 19 -7.88 -2.12 14.16
N ASP A 20 -9.01 -1.49 13.87
CA ASP A 20 -10.33 -2.12 13.97
C ASP A 20 -10.48 -3.27 12.97
N MET A 21 -9.96 -3.12 11.74
CA MET A 21 -9.97 -4.17 10.73
C MET A 21 -9.13 -5.38 11.15
N ALA A 22 -7.96 -5.14 11.74
CA ALA A 22 -7.10 -6.20 12.26
C ALA A 22 -7.82 -7.00 13.34
N SER A 23 -8.56 -6.33 14.22
CA SER A 23 -9.38 -6.98 15.26
C SER A 23 -10.48 -7.86 14.64
N LEU A 24 -11.10 -7.41 13.55
CA LEU A 24 -12.10 -8.20 12.83
C LEU A 24 -11.49 -9.47 12.22
N ASN A 25 -10.32 -9.35 11.61
CA ASN A 25 -9.63 -10.48 11.01
C ASN A 25 -9.23 -11.53 12.04
N ASN A 26 -8.84 -11.08 13.24
CA ASN A 26 -8.45 -11.98 14.33
C ASN A 26 -9.65 -12.67 15.00
N SER A 27 -10.84 -12.03 14.96
CA SER A 27 -12.05 -12.56 15.58
C SER A 27 -12.97 -13.29 14.59
N ALA A 28 -12.70 -13.17 13.29
CA ALA A 28 -13.50 -13.85 12.26
C ALA A 28 -13.18 -15.33 12.23
N ASN A 29 -14.15 -16.15 12.63
CA ASN A 29 -14.11 -17.56 12.30
C ASN A 29 -14.11 -17.69 10.78
N GLN A 30 -13.23 -18.53 10.25
CA GLN A 30 -13.06 -18.75 8.82
C GLN A 30 -14.34 -19.23 8.11
N ASP A 31 -15.36 -19.57 8.88
CA ASP A 31 -16.65 -20.08 8.39
C ASP A 31 -17.71 -18.97 8.20
N GLN A 32 -17.35 -17.68 8.37
CA GLN A 32 -18.34 -16.61 8.16
C GLN A 32 -18.48 -16.26 6.69
N PRO A 33 -19.75 -16.10 6.19
CA PRO A 33 -19.96 -15.67 4.82
C PRO A 33 -19.26 -14.34 4.52
N ASP A 34 -18.65 -14.24 3.35
CA ASP A 34 -17.93 -13.04 2.90
C ASP A 34 -18.79 -11.77 3.01
N ALA A 35 -20.11 -11.90 2.76
CA ALA A 35 -21.04 -10.78 2.86
C ALA A 35 -21.11 -10.17 4.26
N LYS A 36 -21.02 -11.00 5.33
CA LYS A 36 -21.01 -10.51 6.71
C LYS A 36 -19.71 -9.81 7.06
N VAL A 37 -18.58 -10.37 6.60
CA VAL A 37 -17.26 -9.78 6.79
C VAL A 37 -17.20 -8.41 6.10
N GLN A 38 -17.70 -8.33 4.87
CA GLN A 38 -17.73 -7.08 4.12
C GLN A 38 -18.64 -6.05 4.79
N ALA A 39 -19.80 -6.44 5.30
CA ALA A 39 -20.71 -5.54 6.01
C ALA A 39 -20.07 -4.97 7.28
N ARG A 40 -19.33 -5.78 8.01
CA ARG A 40 -18.59 -5.33 9.20
C ARG A 40 -17.46 -4.38 8.82
N ALA A 41 -16.73 -4.67 7.77
CA ALA A 41 -15.67 -3.79 7.27
C ALA A 41 -16.24 -2.45 6.83
N GLU A 42 -17.39 -2.44 6.15
CA GLU A 42 -18.11 -1.22 5.77
C GLU A 42 -18.49 -0.39 7.01
N ALA A 43 -19.00 -1.05 8.04
CA ALA A 43 -19.35 -0.38 9.31
C ALA A 43 -18.12 0.22 10.01
N VAL A 44 -17.01 -0.48 10.00
CA VAL A 44 -15.74 0.02 10.56
C VAL A 44 -15.27 1.25 9.80
N ALA A 45 -15.31 1.22 8.46
CA ALA A 45 -14.91 2.36 7.64
C ALA A 45 -15.78 3.58 7.95
N LYS A 46 -17.09 3.43 8.00
CA LYS A 46 -18.03 4.52 8.32
C LYS A 46 -17.83 5.08 9.72
N ARG A 47 -17.59 4.23 10.71
CA ARG A 47 -17.33 4.64 12.09
C ARG A 47 -16.07 5.48 12.22
N ASN A 48 -15.08 5.25 11.36
CA ASN A 48 -13.81 5.98 11.37
C ASN A 48 -13.77 7.17 10.41
N GLY A 49 -14.92 7.61 9.90
CA GLY A 49 -15.06 8.84 9.14
C GLY A 49 -15.02 8.70 7.63
N PHE A 50 -15.01 7.47 7.10
CA PHE A 50 -15.10 7.22 5.66
C PHE A 50 -16.55 7.11 5.21
N ALA A 51 -16.82 7.53 3.99
CA ALA A 51 -18.16 7.41 3.41
C ALA A 51 -18.51 5.95 3.10
N SER A 52 -17.51 5.11 2.81
CA SER A 52 -17.67 3.72 2.45
C SER A 52 -16.37 2.95 2.66
N LEU A 53 -16.45 1.63 2.60
CA LEU A 53 -15.25 0.77 2.57
C LEU A 53 -14.37 1.10 1.35
N ALA A 54 -14.99 1.39 0.20
CA ALA A 54 -14.25 1.76 -1.01
C ALA A 54 -13.40 3.03 -0.80
N GLU A 55 -13.91 4.03 -0.09
CA GLU A 55 -13.13 5.22 0.24
C GLU A 55 -11.95 4.89 1.15
N TYR A 56 -12.16 4.04 2.16
CA TYR A 56 -11.08 3.56 3.03
C TYR A 56 -9.98 2.86 2.21
N GLU A 57 -10.38 1.99 1.28
CA GLU A 57 -9.45 1.27 0.40
C GLU A 57 -8.68 2.24 -0.52
N ASP A 58 -9.36 3.24 -1.09
CA ASP A 58 -8.71 4.26 -1.92
C ASP A 58 -7.68 5.06 -1.12
N VAL A 59 -8.01 5.47 0.11
CA VAL A 59 -7.05 6.15 1.00
C VAL A 59 -5.86 5.25 1.27
N GLY A 60 -6.10 3.97 1.60
CA GLY A 60 -5.04 2.99 1.85
C GLY A 60 -4.12 2.79 0.67
N MET A 61 -4.66 2.71 -0.54
CA MET A 61 -3.88 2.56 -1.77
C MET A 61 -3.01 3.79 -2.03
N ASN A 62 -3.54 4.98 -1.83
CA ASN A 62 -2.77 6.22 -1.98
C ASN A 62 -1.63 6.31 -0.97
N ILE A 63 -1.88 5.92 0.28
CA ILE A 63 -0.83 5.84 1.31
C ILE A 63 0.22 4.81 0.92
N SER A 64 -0.21 3.62 0.50
CA SER A 64 0.67 2.51 0.16
C SER A 64 1.65 2.84 -0.97
N ILE A 65 1.17 3.49 -2.02
CA ILE A 65 2.01 3.89 -3.16
C ILE A 65 3.13 4.83 -2.70
N ILE A 66 2.80 5.78 -1.84
CA ILE A 66 3.80 6.71 -1.31
C ILE A 66 4.77 5.99 -0.37
N MET A 67 4.25 5.16 0.54
CA MET A 67 5.08 4.37 1.47
C MET A 67 6.09 3.50 0.72
N THR A 68 5.65 2.85 -0.35
CA THR A 68 6.52 2.00 -1.17
C THR A 68 7.67 2.80 -1.79
N GLY A 69 7.46 4.07 -2.09
CA GLY A 69 8.48 4.95 -2.67
C GLY A 69 9.42 5.60 -1.66
N ILE A 70 9.13 5.49 -0.37
CA ILE A 70 9.95 6.10 0.67
C ILE A 70 11.03 5.13 1.12
N ASP A 71 12.30 5.54 1.04
CA ASP A 71 13.41 4.80 1.63
C ASP A 71 13.32 4.93 3.15
N PRO A 72 13.18 3.82 3.89
CA PRO A 72 13.03 3.89 5.35
C PRO A 72 14.27 4.43 6.08
N GLN A 73 15.44 4.34 5.46
CA GLN A 73 16.67 4.83 6.07
C GLN A 73 16.89 6.32 5.86
N THR A 74 16.67 6.80 4.63
CA THR A 74 16.91 8.20 4.25
C THR A 74 15.64 9.07 4.33
N LYS A 75 14.47 8.45 4.38
CA LYS A 75 13.16 9.11 4.32
C LYS A 75 12.95 9.91 3.02
N LYS A 76 13.67 9.53 1.96
CA LYS A 76 13.52 10.14 0.64
C LYS A 76 12.51 9.38 -0.19
N PHE A 77 11.68 10.12 -0.91
CA PHE A 77 10.66 9.56 -1.79
C PHE A 77 11.16 9.52 -3.23
N ALA A 78 10.92 8.38 -3.90
CA ALA A 78 11.14 8.23 -5.34
C ALA A 78 9.78 8.09 -6.04
N GLU A 79 9.56 8.83 -7.12
CA GLU A 79 8.33 8.76 -7.92
C GLU A 79 8.17 7.35 -8.53
N PRO A 80 6.93 6.88 -8.81
CA PRO A 80 6.71 5.54 -9.34
C PRO A 80 7.56 5.17 -10.55
N PRO A 81 7.72 6.02 -11.59
CA PRO A 81 8.61 5.67 -12.70
C PRO A 81 10.07 5.46 -12.27
N GLU A 82 10.56 6.27 -11.35
CA GLU A 82 11.92 6.13 -10.83
C GLU A 82 12.09 4.84 -10.02
N GLN A 83 11.08 4.50 -9.21
CA GLN A 83 11.08 3.24 -8.46
C GLN A 83 11.21 2.04 -9.40
N ILE A 84 10.45 2.03 -10.49
CA ILE A 84 10.48 0.95 -11.48
C ILE A 84 11.85 0.88 -12.15
N ARG A 85 12.45 2.02 -12.51
CA ARG A 85 13.80 2.05 -13.08
C ARG A 85 14.84 1.46 -12.13
N LYS A 86 14.73 1.76 -10.84
CA LYS A 86 15.61 1.18 -9.81
C LYS A 86 15.44 -0.33 -9.69
N GLN A 87 14.20 -0.81 -9.75
CA GLN A 87 13.89 -2.24 -9.74
C GLN A 87 14.46 -2.95 -10.97
N ILE A 88 14.33 -2.34 -12.15
CA ILE A 88 14.91 -2.86 -13.40
C ILE A 88 16.45 -2.98 -13.25
N ALA A 89 17.09 -1.94 -12.75
CA ALA A 89 18.55 -1.96 -12.55
C ALA A 89 18.96 -3.05 -11.56
N ALA A 90 18.22 -3.22 -10.48
CA ALA A 90 18.49 -4.25 -9.47
C ALA A 90 18.36 -5.67 -10.05
N VAL A 91 17.32 -5.92 -10.84
CA VAL A 91 17.11 -7.22 -11.49
C VAL A 91 18.23 -7.51 -12.49
N LYS A 92 18.63 -6.52 -13.30
CA LYS A 92 19.73 -6.68 -14.26
C LYS A 92 21.05 -7.02 -13.57
N ALA A 93 21.29 -6.43 -12.39
CA ALA A 93 22.53 -6.64 -11.63
C ALA A 93 22.52 -7.94 -10.81
N ASP A 94 21.35 -8.53 -10.57
CA ASP A 94 21.21 -9.73 -9.74
C ASP A 94 21.62 -10.97 -10.52
N LYS A 95 22.73 -11.57 -10.10
CA LYS A 95 23.29 -12.76 -10.73
C LYS A 95 22.66 -14.07 -10.22
N SER A 96 21.86 -13.99 -9.17
CA SER A 96 21.21 -15.18 -8.57
C SER A 96 19.93 -15.59 -9.30
N VAL A 97 19.36 -14.72 -10.13
CA VAL A 97 18.11 -14.98 -10.85
C VAL A 97 18.42 -15.64 -12.20
N PRO A 98 17.77 -16.77 -12.54
CA PRO A 98 17.93 -17.39 -13.86
C PRO A 98 17.54 -16.45 -14.99
N GLU A 99 18.24 -16.57 -16.14
CA GLU A 99 18.06 -15.68 -17.31
C GLU A 99 16.61 -15.63 -17.82
N GLY A 100 15.92 -16.77 -17.86
CA GLY A 100 14.53 -16.82 -18.29
C GLY A 100 13.57 -16.04 -17.38
N GLU A 101 13.72 -16.22 -16.07
CA GLU A 101 12.93 -15.49 -15.08
C GLU A 101 13.28 -14.00 -15.10
N LYS A 102 14.55 -13.68 -15.25
CA LYS A 102 15.02 -12.30 -15.35
C LYS A 102 14.37 -11.58 -16.53
N LYS A 103 14.32 -12.24 -17.70
CA LYS A 103 13.71 -11.68 -18.91
C LYS A 103 12.23 -11.38 -18.68
N ASP A 104 11.47 -12.34 -18.13
CA ASP A 104 10.04 -12.19 -17.87
C ASP A 104 9.77 -11.04 -16.89
N THR A 105 10.54 -10.97 -15.80
CA THR A 105 10.45 -9.91 -14.80
C THR A 105 10.75 -8.53 -15.40
N LEU A 106 11.79 -8.44 -16.23
CA LEU A 106 12.14 -7.18 -16.89
C LEU A 106 11.06 -6.73 -17.88
N GLU A 107 10.44 -7.66 -18.62
CA GLU A 107 9.33 -7.34 -19.52
C GLU A 107 8.13 -6.78 -18.74
N GLU A 108 7.83 -7.35 -17.59
CA GLU A 108 6.76 -6.85 -16.72
C GLU A 108 7.05 -5.44 -16.21
N PHE A 109 8.27 -5.19 -15.73
CA PHE A 109 8.66 -3.85 -15.26
C PHE A 109 8.69 -2.83 -16.39
N GLU A 110 9.15 -3.19 -17.57
CA GLU A 110 9.14 -2.30 -18.73
C GLU A 110 7.72 -1.95 -19.15
N ALA A 111 6.79 -2.91 -19.11
CA ALA A 111 5.38 -2.66 -19.37
C ALA A 111 4.78 -1.72 -18.32
N ALA A 112 5.09 -1.94 -17.03
CA ALA A 112 4.64 -1.08 -15.93
C ALA A 112 5.21 0.34 -16.09
N LEU A 113 6.46 0.48 -16.52
CA LEU A 113 7.10 1.79 -16.73
C LEU A 113 6.39 2.62 -17.79
N LYS A 114 5.85 1.98 -18.82
CA LYS A 114 5.12 2.68 -19.89
C LYS A 114 3.86 3.38 -19.39
N THR A 115 3.22 2.82 -18.35
CA THR A 115 1.98 3.35 -17.80
C THR A 115 2.18 4.11 -16.49
N ALA A 116 3.35 4.01 -15.87
CA ALA A 116 3.64 4.68 -14.61
C ALA A 116 3.61 6.20 -14.77
N ARG A 117 3.05 6.87 -13.77
CA ARG A 117 2.95 8.34 -13.74
C ARG A 117 3.46 8.83 -12.39
N PRO A 118 4.02 10.04 -12.32
CA PRO A 118 4.32 10.70 -11.06
C PRO A 118 3.05 10.88 -10.22
N ILE A 119 3.24 10.98 -8.91
CA ILE A 119 2.14 11.24 -7.97
C ILE A 119 1.49 12.59 -8.34
N GLN A 120 0.16 12.59 -8.47
CA GLN A 120 -0.60 13.78 -8.82
C GLN A 120 -0.62 14.80 -7.67
N PHE A 121 -0.84 14.34 -6.44
CA PHE A 121 -0.94 15.20 -5.25
C PHE A 121 0.37 15.15 -4.46
N LYS A 122 1.29 16.04 -4.79
CA LYS A 122 2.63 16.08 -4.15
C LYS A 122 2.57 16.34 -2.65
N GLU A 123 1.54 17.05 -2.16
CA GLU A 123 1.31 17.31 -0.75
C GLU A 123 1.11 16.02 0.07
N ASN A 124 0.61 14.97 -0.56
CA ASN A 124 0.42 13.68 0.10
C ASN A 124 1.74 13.09 0.59
N ILE A 125 2.83 13.36 -0.11
CA ILE A 125 4.16 12.83 0.23
C ILE A 125 4.59 13.36 1.60
N ALA A 126 4.46 14.66 1.84
CA ALA A 126 4.81 15.29 3.11
C ALA A 126 3.94 14.75 4.27
N LEU A 127 2.65 14.57 4.02
CA LEU A 127 1.72 14.02 5.01
C LEU A 127 2.09 12.59 5.40
N VAL A 128 2.34 11.73 4.41
CA VAL A 128 2.71 10.34 4.66
C VAL A 128 4.05 10.28 5.41
N LEU A 129 5.02 11.12 5.05
CA LEU A 129 6.30 11.20 5.76
C LEU A 129 6.11 11.59 7.23
N LYS A 130 5.20 12.51 7.52
CA LYS A 130 4.88 12.91 8.91
C LYS A 130 4.42 11.74 9.75
N TYR A 131 3.64 10.84 9.19
CA TYR A 131 3.07 9.68 9.88
C TYR A 131 3.80 8.37 9.56
N PHE A 132 4.94 8.43 8.88
CA PHE A 132 5.65 7.26 8.36
C PHE A 132 5.91 6.19 9.42
N ASP A 133 6.44 6.60 10.58
CA ASP A 133 6.78 5.66 11.64
C ASP A 133 5.56 4.98 12.26
N LYS A 134 4.42 5.66 12.27
CA LYS A 134 3.14 5.11 12.76
C LYS A 134 2.46 4.23 11.72
N LEU A 135 2.62 4.57 10.43
CA LEU A 135 2.02 3.81 9.32
C LEU A 135 2.79 2.52 9.01
N THR A 136 4.10 2.52 9.19
CA THR A 136 4.96 1.38 8.85
C THR A 136 4.49 0.06 9.45
N PRO A 137 4.19 -0.06 10.78
CA PRO A 137 3.72 -1.32 11.33
C PRO A 137 2.40 -1.80 10.73
N LEU A 138 1.50 -0.87 10.42
CA LEU A 138 0.17 -1.19 9.85
C LEU A 138 0.28 -1.71 8.42
N MET A 139 1.19 -1.13 7.63
CA MET A 139 1.38 -1.52 6.24
C MET A 139 2.20 -2.82 6.11
N GLN A 140 3.10 -3.10 7.04
CA GLN A 140 3.90 -4.31 7.03
C GLN A 140 3.08 -5.57 7.31
N GLU A 141 2.05 -5.48 8.13
CA GLU A 141 1.15 -6.60 8.38
C GLU A 141 0.44 -7.06 7.12
N ASP A 142 0.12 -6.13 6.23
CA ASP A 142 -0.53 -6.44 4.95
C ASP A 142 0.47 -6.94 3.89
N MET A 143 1.76 -6.62 4.05
CA MET A 143 2.79 -6.91 3.04
C MET A 143 3.64 -8.13 3.37
N ASP A 144 3.54 -8.66 4.57
CA ASP A 144 4.29 -9.84 4.98
C ASP A 144 3.40 -11.09 4.82
N PRO A 145 3.55 -11.83 3.70
CA PRO A 145 3.00 -13.18 3.67
C PRO A 145 3.82 -13.98 4.68
N ARG A 146 3.33 -14.07 5.88
CA ARG A 146 3.97 -14.95 6.86
C ARG A 146 4.11 -16.32 6.22
N PRO A 147 5.32 -16.82 6.07
CA PRO A 147 5.47 -18.22 5.69
C PRO A 147 4.64 -18.99 6.70
N GLY A 148 3.70 -19.79 6.20
CA GLY A 148 2.92 -20.64 7.08
C GLY A 148 3.89 -21.47 7.90
N ASP A 149 3.88 -21.26 9.17
CA ASP A 149 4.61 -22.13 10.08
C ASP A 149 3.97 -23.50 10.09
#